data_07c95243defeed88cda4270ae9d07784
#
_entry.id   07c95243defeed88cda4270ae9d07784
#
_cell.length_a   1.000
_cell.length_b   1.000
_cell.length_c   1.000
_cell.angle_alpha   90.00
_cell.angle_beta   90.00
_cell.angle_gamma   90.00
#
_symmetry.space_group_name_H-M   'P 1'
#
loop_
_entity.id
_entity.type
_entity.pdbx_description
1 polymer ?
#
loop_
_entity_poly.entity_id
_entity_poly.type
_entity_poly.pdbx_seq_one_letter_code
_entity_poly.pdbx_strand_id
1 'polypeptide(L)'
;MNLKSLTALPFSLLLAILTSAAQALPEDEQQELVIRSQQAEMDRRTGVVIYQGNVILTQGTLKIEADRLEILHEGNVLKSAVADGKPARYQQQINVGKPVTYANGKRIEYLSDQREVIITGDANLKQGGDQFSGQRLTYDMNAETVKANGGTSTVKEGEEKPEDSRVRMVIQPKKDDNATESSGNNTEPSGNSTEQSGSSQ
;
A
#
# COMPACT_ATOMS: atom_id res chain seq x y z
N MET A 1 -68.45 24.33 -38.23
CA MET A 1 -67.33 24.51 -39.15
C MET A 1 -66.07 24.18 -38.38
N ASN A 2 -65.37 23.32 -38.79
CA ASN A 2 -64.25 22.45 -38.46
C ASN A 2 -63.24 22.93 -37.38
N LEU A 3 -63.35 22.35 -36.21
CA LEU A 3 -62.36 22.38 -35.13
C LEU A 3 -61.26 21.38 -35.49
N LYS A 4 -60.05 21.86 -35.80
CA LYS A 4 -58.88 21.02 -36.01
C LYS A 4 -58.23 20.72 -34.65
N SER A 5 -58.23 19.46 -34.30
CA SER A 5 -57.58 18.89 -33.14
C SER A 5 -56.07 19.04 -33.24
N LEU A 6 -55.52 19.77 -32.28
CA LEU A 6 -54.05 19.92 -32.09
C LEU A 6 -53.56 18.77 -31.20
N THR A 7 -52.93 17.79 -31.81
CA THR A 7 -52.28 16.68 -31.08
C THR A 7 -50.99 17.17 -30.44
N ALA A 8 -50.99 17.21 -29.10
CA ALA A 8 -49.79 17.48 -28.31
C ALA A 8 -48.91 16.26 -28.29
N LEU A 9 -47.69 16.36 -28.82
CA LEU A 9 -46.61 15.39 -28.61
C LEU A 9 -46.04 15.54 -27.20
N PRO A 10 -45.90 14.47 -26.43
CA PRO A 10 -45.13 14.57 -25.18
C PRO A 10 -43.63 14.56 -25.50
N PHE A 11 -43.00 15.70 -25.25
CA PHE A 11 -41.53 15.86 -25.24
C PHE A 11 -40.97 15.13 -24.04
N SER A 12 -40.58 13.87 -24.26
CA SER A 12 -39.92 13.04 -23.26
C SER A 12 -38.48 13.53 -23.07
N LEU A 13 -38.29 14.37 -22.06
CA LEU A 13 -36.96 14.86 -21.63
C LEU A 13 -36.18 13.73 -21.03
N LEU A 14 -35.37 13.08 -21.85
CA LEU A 14 -34.36 12.06 -21.42
C LEU A 14 -33.25 12.78 -20.64
N LEU A 15 -33.41 12.88 -19.33
CA LEU A 15 -32.40 13.40 -18.41
C LEU A 15 -31.28 12.36 -18.31
N ALA A 16 -30.25 12.50 -19.13
CA ALA A 16 -29.01 11.75 -19.02
C ALA A 16 -28.29 12.18 -17.75
N ILE A 17 -28.39 11.37 -16.69
CA ILE A 17 -27.61 11.55 -15.47
C ILE A 17 -26.16 11.18 -15.82
N LEU A 18 -25.36 12.18 -16.12
CA LEU A 18 -23.89 12.10 -16.13
C LEU A 18 -23.45 11.85 -14.68
N THR A 19 -23.32 10.58 -14.30
CA THR A 19 -22.58 10.22 -13.09
C THR A 19 -21.12 10.54 -13.32
N SER A 20 -20.71 11.74 -12.93
CA SER A 20 -19.31 12.08 -12.76
C SER A 20 -18.76 11.09 -11.73
N ALA A 21 -17.91 10.17 -12.16
CA ALA A 21 -17.06 9.43 -11.23
C ALA A 21 -16.19 10.49 -10.53
N ALA A 22 -16.61 10.92 -9.34
CA ALA A 22 -15.78 11.69 -8.45
C ALA A 22 -14.56 10.79 -8.15
N GLN A 23 -13.45 11.08 -8.79
CA GLN A 23 -12.16 10.54 -8.37
C GLN A 23 -11.89 11.17 -7.01
N ALA A 24 -12.17 10.42 -5.96
CA ALA A 24 -11.80 10.82 -4.62
C ALA A 24 -10.27 10.95 -4.60
N LEU A 25 -9.79 12.18 -4.54
CA LEU A 25 -8.43 12.49 -4.12
C LEU A 25 -8.19 11.75 -2.80
N PRO A 26 -6.98 11.26 -2.53
CA PRO A 26 -6.68 10.64 -1.25
C PRO A 26 -7.18 11.57 -0.14
N GLU A 27 -8.11 11.09 0.67
CA GLU A 27 -8.73 11.89 1.74
C GLU A 27 -7.68 12.43 2.73
N ASP A 28 -6.52 11.80 2.78
CA ASP A 28 -5.41 12.17 3.66
C ASP A 28 -4.92 13.60 3.43
N GLU A 29 -4.79 14.07 2.18
CA GLU A 29 -4.27 15.41 1.88
C GLU A 29 -5.18 16.53 2.36
N GLN A 30 -6.45 16.23 2.62
CA GLN A 30 -7.43 17.17 3.16
C GLN A 30 -7.47 17.17 4.70
N GLN A 31 -6.80 16.20 5.33
CA GLN A 31 -6.73 16.08 6.78
C GLN A 31 -5.64 16.99 7.36
N GLU A 32 -5.79 17.32 8.63
CA GLU A 32 -4.80 18.10 9.37
C GLU A 32 -3.44 17.37 9.39
N LEU A 33 -2.38 18.11 9.00
CA LEU A 33 -1.01 17.66 9.13
C LEU A 33 -0.49 17.99 10.53
N VAL A 34 -0.22 16.96 11.33
CA VAL A 34 0.32 17.10 12.69
C VAL A 34 1.70 16.50 12.77
N ILE A 35 2.67 17.26 13.31
CA ILE A 35 4.04 16.79 13.53
C ILE A 35 4.42 16.98 14.98
N ARG A 36 4.97 15.94 15.61
CA ARG A 36 5.52 15.95 16.95
C ARG A 36 7.00 15.61 16.91
N SER A 37 7.82 16.34 17.64
CA SER A 37 9.26 16.13 17.76
C SER A 37 9.80 16.76 19.03
N GLN A 38 11.04 16.49 19.36
CA GLN A 38 11.73 17.16 20.47
C GLN A 38 12.26 18.54 20.07
N GLN A 39 12.64 18.70 18.80
CA GLN A 39 13.19 19.95 18.25
C GLN A 39 12.65 20.18 16.85
N ALA A 40 12.47 21.46 16.48
CA ALA A 40 12.10 21.88 15.14
C ALA A 40 12.86 23.16 14.77
N GLU A 41 13.35 23.21 13.53
CA GLU A 41 14.02 24.37 12.94
C GLU A 41 13.41 24.65 11.57
N MET A 42 13.06 25.91 11.29
CA MET A 42 12.47 26.34 10.03
C MET A 42 13.37 27.35 9.31
N ASP A 43 13.79 27.03 8.10
CA ASP A 43 14.37 28.00 7.17
C ASP A 43 13.26 28.63 6.34
N ARG A 44 12.91 29.87 6.69
CA ARG A 44 11.85 30.63 5.98
C ARG A 44 12.22 31.01 4.55
N ARG A 45 13.51 31.00 4.23
CA ARG A 45 13.97 31.34 2.88
C ARG A 45 13.75 30.19 1.90
N THR A 46 13.93 28.98 2.36
CA THR A 46 13.78 27.76 1.55
C THR A 46 12.42 27.08 1.71
N GLY A 47 11.66 27.40 2.76
CA GLY A 47 10.41 26.71 3.12
C GLY A 47 10.63 25.32 3.73
N VAL A 48 11.88 24.96 4.05
CA VAL A 48 12.23 23.68 4.64
C VAL A 48 12.10 23.75 6.16
N VAL A 49 11.47 22.75 6.74
CA VAL A 49 11.41 22.54 8.19
C VAL A 49 12.07 21.21 8.54
N ILE A 50 12.97 21.25 9.51
CA ILE A 50 13.68 20.07 10.01
C ILE A 50 13.19 19.78 11.42
N TYR A 51 12.70 18.57 11.64
CA TYR A 51 12.30 18.04 12.94
C TYR A 51 13.28 16.98 13.40
N GLN A 52 13.62 16.97 14.71
CA GLN A 52 14.56 16.02 15.28
C GLN A 52 14.06 15.45 16.60
N GLY A 53 14.37 14.17 16.85
CA GLY A 53 14.09 13.43 18.07
C GLY A 53 12.67 12.90 18.14
N ASN A 54 12.52 11.57 18.01
CA ASN A 54 11.25 10.85 18.09
C ASN A 54 10.14 11.51 17.26
N VAL A 55 10.45 11.79 15.99
CA VAL A 55 9.56 12.51 15.12
C VAL A 55 8.41 11.62 14.69
N ILE A 56 7.18 12.14 14.81
CA ILE A 56 5.96 11.49 14.32
C ILE A 56 5.19 12.52 13.50
N LEU A 57 5.00 12.24 12.21
CA LEU A 57 4.12 12.97 11.30
C LEU A 57 2.86 12.14 11.09
N THR A 58 1.70 12.80 11.14
CA THR A 58 0.41 12.18 10.81
C THR A 58 -0.43 13.11 9.95
N GLN A 59 -1.08 12.55 8.91
CA GLN A 59 -2.08 13.23 8.09
C GLN A 59 -3.08 12.19 7.56
N GLY A 60 -4.28 12.14 8.13
CA GLY A 60 -5.24 11.07 7.85
C GLY A 60 -4.66 9.70 8.17
N THR A 61 -4.54 8.82 7.17
CA THR A 61 -3.97 7.48 7.30
C THR A 61 -2.44 7.45 7.16
N LEU A 62 -1.86 8.56 6.61
CA LEU A 62 -0.41 8.72 6.51
C LEU A 62 0.21 8.87 7.90
N LYS A 63 1.21 8.06 8.19
CA LYS A 63 2.05 8.17 9.36
C LYS A 63 3.51 7.92 9.00
N ILE A 64 4.39 8.84 9.44
CA ILE A 64 5.84 8.69 9.30
C ILE A 64 6.46 8.79 10.69
N GLU A 65 7.35 7.86 11.04
CA GLU A 65 8.13 7.85 12.27
C GLU A 65 9.62 7.85 11.94
N ALA A 66 10.40 8.73 12.57
CA ALA A 66 11.83 8.90 12.28
C ALA A 66 12.60 9.50 13.45
N ASP A 67 13.94 9.42 13.37
CA ASP A 67 14.83 10.16 14.25
C ASP A 67 14.96 11.63 13.80
N ARG A 68 14.93 11.83 12.46
CA ARG A 68 14.96 13.13 11.79
C ARG A 68 13.98 13.15 10.64
N LEU A 69 13.25 14.23 10.50
CA LEU A 69 12.32 14.46 9.39
C LEU A 69 12.58 15.85 8.82
N GLU A 70 12.80 15.91 7.51
CA GLU A 70 12.88 17.14 6.75
C GLU A 70 11.67 17.23 5.85
N ILE A 71 10.92 18.32 5.93
CA ILE A 71 9.75 18.53 5.10
C ILE A 71 9.88 19.81 4.28
N LEU A 72 9.37 19.74 3.07
CA LEU A 72 9.08 20.90 2.25
C LEU A 72 7.56 21.01 2.12
N HIS A 73 7.02 22.15 2.51
CA HIS A 73 5.62 22.46 2.32
C HIS A 73 5.46 23.77 1.52
N GLU A 74 4.38 23.85 0.77
CA GLU A 74 3.98 25.05 0.05
C GLU A 74 2.57 25.43 0.51
N GLY A 75 2.46 26.53 1.26
CA GLY A 75 1.25 26.82 2.02
C GLY A 75 0.94 25.71 3.02
N ASN A 76 -0.24 25.12 2.92
CA ASN A 76 -0.68 24.00 3.78
C ASN A 76 -0.49 22.62 3.12
N VAL A 77 0.17 22.55 1.95
CA VAL A 77 0.36 21.31 1.20
C VAL A 77 1.75 20.75 1.46
N LEU A 78 1.80 19.50 1.93
CA LEU A 78 3.05 18.74 2.04
C LEU A 78 3.54 18.36 0.64
N LYS A 79 4.72 18.85 0.25
CA LYS A 79 5.33 18.56 -1.07
C LYS A 79 6.25 17.35 -0.98
N SER A 80 7.09 17.33 0.03
CA SER A 80 7.95 16.17 0.27
C SER A 80 8.28 16.04 1.76
N ALA A 81 8.54 14.81 2.16
CA ALA A 81 9.05 14.48 3.47
C ALA A 81 10.21 13.48 3.34
N VAL A 82 11.33 13.80 3.96
CA VAL A 82 12.50 12.94 4.01
C VAL A 82 12.76 12.52 5.44
N ALA A 83 12.57 11.25 5.73
CA ALA A 83 12.66 10.64 7.03
C ALA A 83 13.91 9.79 7.15
N ASP A 84 14.79 10.10 8.10
CA ASP A 84 15.96 9.32 8.46
C ASP A 84 15.74 8.67 9.84
N GLY A 85 16.02 7.35 9.96
CA GLY A 85 15.82 6.62 11.22
C GLY A 85 16.50 5.26 11.26
N LYS A 86 16.35 4.54 12.41
CA LYS A 86 16.97 3.23 12.66
C LYS A 86 15.94 2.17 13.07
N PRO A 87 14.98 1.81 12.22
CA PRO A 87 14.63 2.38 10.91
C PRO A 87 13.65 3.55 11.00
N ALA A 88 13.58 4.36 9.94
CA ALA A 88 12.41 5.17 9.65
C ALA A 88 11.25 4.25 9.24
N ARG A 89 10.01 4.64 9.54
CA ARG A 89 8.79 3.88 9.23
C ARG A 89 7.78 4.76 8.52
N TYR A 90 7.07 4.16 7.60
CA TYR A 90 5.98 4.75 6.84
C TYR A 90 4.76 3.83 6.87
N GLN A 91 3.59 4.43 6.94
CA GLN A 91 2.31 3.76 6.85
C GLN A 91 1.32 4.68 6.14
N GLN A 92 0.53 4.14 5.20
CA GLN A 92 -0.59 4.86 4.57
C GLN A 92 -1.57 3.89 3.91
N GLN A 93 -2.87 4.19 3.97
CA GLN A 93 -3.88 3.57 3.13
C GLN A 93 -4.03 4.42 1.85
N ILE A 94 -3.35 4.04 0.79
CA ILE A 94 -3.20 4.85 -0.42
C ILE A 94 -4.50 4.98 -1.21
N ASN A 95 -5.31 3.93 -1.23
CA ASN A 95 -6.61 3.90 -1.89
C ASN A 95 -7.68 3.35 -0.94
N VAL A 96 -8.87 3.93 -0.98
CA VAL A 96 -10.01 3.47 -0.18
C VAL A 96 -10.31 1.99 -0.49
N GLY A 97 -10.49 1.19 0.56
CA GLY A 97 -10.76 -0.25 0.43
C GLY A 97 -9.56 -1.12 0.08
N LYS A 98 -8.38 -0.53 -0.14
CA LYS A 98 -7.13 -1.29 -0.32
C LYS A 98 -6.43 -1.50 1.02
N PRO A 99 -5.59 -2.53 1.15
CA PRO A 99 -4.79 -2.74 2.34
C PRO A 99 -3.85 -1.55 2.61
N VAL A 100 -3.58 -1.32 3.89
CA VAL A 100 -2.57 -0.35 4.32
C VAL A 100 -1.20 -0.79 3.83
N THR A 101 -0.44 0.16 3.29
CA THR A 101 0.96 -0.01 2.91
C THR A 101 1.84 0.37 4.08
N TYR A 102 2.77 -0.51 4.42
CA TYR A 102 3.79 -0.29 5.44
C TYR A 102 5.17 -0.33 4.78
N ALA A 103 6.05 0.60 5.14
CA ALA A 103 7.43 0.55 4.70
C ALA A 103 8.38 0.90 5.84
N ASN A 104 9.59 0.38 5.78
CA ASN A 104 10.68 0.77 6.67
C ASN A 104 12.03 0.68 5.96
N GLY A 105 12.96 1.53 6.38
CA GLY A 105 14.33 1.60 5.88
C GLY A 105 15.14 2.62 6.66
N LYS A 106 16.42 2.78 6.33
CA LYS A 106 17.26 3.81 6.96
C LYS A 106 16.81 5.22 6.57
N ARG A 107 16.29 5.34 5.34
CA ARG A 107 15.77 6.58 4.77
C ARG A 107 14.50 6.32 3.97
N ILE A 108 13.50 7.15 4.16
CA ILE A 108 12.25 7.16 3.42
C ILE A 108 12.04 8.56 2.84
N GLU A 109 11.80 8.64 1.54
CA GLU A 109 11.46 9.87 0.83
C GLU A 109 10.01 9.74 0.34
N TYR A 110 9.12 10.57 0.86
CA TYR A 110 7.74 10.69 0.43
C TYR A 110 7.60 11.90 -0.48
N LEU A 111 7.19 11.70 -1.72
CA LEU A 111 7.04 12.71 -2.76
C LEU A 111 5.55 12.83 -3.12
N SER A 112 4.87 13.79 -2.48
CA SER A 112 3.42 13.94 -2.58
C SER A 112 2.98 14.21 -4.03
N ASP A 113 3.58 15.20 -4.69
CA ASP A 113 3.22 15.57 -6.06
C ASP A 113 3.44 14.45 -7.08
N GLN A 114 4.45 13.61 -6.86
CA GLN A 114 4.77 12.47 -7.72
C GLN A 114 4.00 11.22 -7.33
N ARG A 115 3.39 11.22 -6.13
CA ARG A 115 2.76 10.08 -5.50
C ARG A 115 3.70 8.87 -5.43
N GLU A 116 4.90 9.12 -4.95
CA GLU A 116 5.98 8.13 -4.90
C GLU A 116 6.57 8.04 -3.49
N VAL A 117 6.89 6.82 -3.06
CA VAL A 117 7.66 6.54 -1.85
C VAL A 117 8.94 5.81 -2.22
N ILE A 118 10.08 6.36 -1.80
CA ILE A 118 11.39 5.76 -2.03
C ILE A 118 11.95 5.34 -0.67
N ILE A 119 12.29 4.07 -0.53
CA ILE A 119 12.85 3.50 0.69
C ILE A 119 14.27 3.06 0.39
N THR A 120 15.23 3.46 1.20
CA THR A 120 16.64 3.15 1.01
C THR A 120 17.27 2.64 2.32
N GLY A 121 18.18 1.67 2.16
CA GLY A 121 18.94 1.05 3.26
C GLY A 121 18.09 0.06 4.06
N ASP A 122 18.32 -1.24 3.84
CA ASP A 122 17.55 -2.33 4.45
C ASP A 122 16.04 -2.13 4.22
N ALA A 123 15.71 -1.77 2.98
CA ALA A 123 14.37 -1.37 2.59
C ALA A 123 13.39 -2.54 2.61
N ASN A 124 12.25 -2.33 3.24
CA ASN A 124 11.13 -3.27 3.25
C ASN A 124 9.84 -2.53 2.95
N LEU A 125 8.94 -3.16 2.18
CA LEU A 125 7.59 -2.70 1.90
C LEU A 125 6.64 -3.87 1.99
N LYS A 126 5.50 -3.67 2.66
CA LYS A 126 4.45 -4.66 2.83
C LYS A 126 3.10 -4.03 2.51
N GLN A 127 2.30 -4.69 1.66
CA GLN A 127 0.94 -4.30 1.35
C GLN A 127 0.06 -5.55 1.21
N GLY A 128 -1.00 -5.65 2.00
CA GLY A 128 -1.81 -6.86 2.08
C GLY A 128 -0.96 -8.05 2.52
N GLY A 129 -0.87 -9.08 1.67
CA GLY A 129 -0.02 -10.25 1.89
C GLY A 129 1.35 -10.16 1.24
N ASP A 130 1.56 -9.19 0.34
CA ASP A 130 2.78 -9.07 -0.45
C ASP A 130 3.88 -8.36 0.34
N GLN A 131 5.11 -8.82 0.18
CA GLN A 131 6.28 -8.24 0.83
C GLN A 131 7.46 -8.15 -0.13
N PHE A 132 8.11 -6.98 -0.15
CA PHE A 132 9.28 -6.65 -0.96
C PHE A 132 10.42 -6.22 -0.05
N SER A 133 11.63 -6.66 -0.34
CA SER A 133 12.83 -6.20 0.37
C SER A 133 14.03 -6.06 -0.57
N GLY A 134 14.93 -5.13 -0.23
CA GLY A 134 16.13 -4.83 -1.00
C GLY A 134 16.90 -3.64 -0.42
N GLN A 135 17.90 -3.15 -1.13
CA GLN A 135 18.64 -1.95 -0.72
C GLN A 135 17.88 -0.66 -1.05
N ARG A 136 17.11 -0.67 -2.13
CA ARG A 136 16.25 0.44 -2.52
C ARG A 136 14.95 -0.08 -3.11
N LEU A 137 13.84 0.41 -2.61
CA LEU A 137 12.51 0.19 -3.14
C LEU A 137 11.93 1.53 -3.57
N THR A 138 11.24 1.53 -4.69
CA THR A 138 10.46 2.68 -5.18
C THR A 138 9.03 2.20 -5.40
N TYR A 139 8.08 2.81 -4.69
CA TYR A 139 6.66 2.52 -4.83
C TYR A 139 5.95 3.69 -5.51
N ASP A 140 5.44 3.45 -6.70
CA ASP A 140 4.57 4.37 -7.44
C ASP A 140 3.11 4.10 -7.04
N MET A 141 2.49 5.05 -6.36
CA MET A 141 1.12 4.93 -5.84
C MET A 141 0.07 5.05 -6.94
N ASN A 142 0.39 5.72 -8.06
CA ASN A 142 -0.54 5.86 -9.18
C ASN A 142 -0.60 4.57 -10.00
N ALA A 143 0.58 4.00 -10.29
CA ALA A 143 0.71 2.76 -11.06
C ALA A 143 0.54 1.50 -10.19
N GLU A 144 0.48 1.64 -8.86
CA GLU A 144 0.49 0.54 -7.88
C GLU A 144 1.68 -0.43 -8.13
N THR A 145 2.85 0.11 -8.48
CA THR A 145 4.03 -0.69 -8.84
C THR A 145 5.16 -0.52 -7.84
N VAL A 146 5.88 -1.61 -7.56
CA VAL A 146 7.09 -1.63 -6.74
C VAL A 146 8.28 -1.98 -7.62
N LYS A 147 9.28 -1.08 -7.66
CA LYS A 147 10.59 -1.35 -8.24
C LYS A 147 11.56 -1.62 -7.12
N ALA A 148 12.30 -2.72 -7.19
CA ALA A 148 13.25 -3.13 -6.16
C ALA A 148 14.65 -3.28 -6.78
N ASN A 149 15.65 -2.70 -6.11
CA ASN A 149 17.05 -2.84 -6.47
C ASN A 149 17.81 -3.48 -5.30
N GLY A 150 18.59 -4.50 -5.61
CA GLY A 150 19.59 -5.06 -4.69
C GLY A 150 20.79 -4.15 -4.58
N GLY A 151 21.56 -4.27 -3.49
CA GLY A 151 22.82 -3.54 -3.34
C GLY A 151 23.92 -4.13 -4.23
N THR A 152 24.68 -3.28 -4.90
CA THR A 152 25.98 -3.66 -5.45
C THR A 152 26.99 -3.61 -4.31
N SER A 153 27.26 -4.75 -3.67
CA SER A 153 28.38 -4.84 -2.74
C SER A 153 29.67 -4.84 -3.54
N THR A 154 30.38 -3.73 -3.60
CA THR A 154 31.81 -3.74 -3.88
C THR A 154 32.51 -4.40 -2.70
N VAL A 155 32.64 -5.72 -2.74
CA VAL A 155 33.41 -6.47 -1.75
C VAL A 155 34.88 -6.11 -1.96
N LYS A 156 35.50 -5.50 -0.94
CA LYS A 156 36.96 -5.43 -0.86
C LYS A 156 37.48 -6.84 -0.65
N GLU A 157 38.54 -7.20 -1.34
CA GLU A 157 39.16 -8.51 -1.24
C GLU A 157 39.50 -8.81 0.21
N GLY A 158 38.83 -9.85 0.79
CA GLY A 158 38.99 -10.28 2.18
C GLY A 158 37.79 -10.07 3.12
N GLU A 159 36.72 -9.45 2.70
CA GLU A 159 35.47 -9.34 3.51
C GLU A 159 34.43 -10.35 3.03
N GLU A 160 33.80 -11.04 3.99
CA GLU A 160 32.68 -11.92 3.68
C GLU A 160 31.52 -11.11 3.09
N LYS A 161 31.05 -11.55 1.92
CA LYS A 161 29.94 -10.94 1.21
C LYS A 161 28.69 -10.98 2.08
N PRO A 162 28.03 -9.84 2.40
CA PRO A 162 26.76 -9.87 3.10
C PRO A 162 25.78 -10.75 2.30
N GLU A 163 25.23 -11.77 2.94
CA GLU A 163 24.40 -12.80 2.29
C GLU A 163 23.14 -12.26 1.63
N ASP A 164 22.78 -10.99 1.81
CA ASP A 164 21.47 -10.48 1.43
C ASP A 164 21.47 -9.13 0.67
N SER A 165 22.33 -9.00 -0.34
CA SER A 165 22.25 -7.86 -1.28
C SER A 165 21.21 -8.06 -2.39
N ARG A 166 20.49 -9.20 -2.40
CA ARG A 166 19.49 -9.52 -3.41
C ARG A 166 18.11 -8.98 -3.06
N VAL A 167 17.32 -8.68 -4.09
CA VAL A 167 15.90 -8.39 -3.93
C VAL A 167 15.16 -9.66 -3.54
N ARG A 168 14.29 -9.56 -2.54
CA ARG A 168 13.36 -10.62 -2.16
C ARG A 168 11.94 -10.13 -2.33
N MET A 169 11.10 -10.94 -2.99
CA MET A 169 9.69 -10.70 -3.17
C MET A 169 8.90 -11.92 -2.70
N VAL A 170 7.89 -11.70 -1.87
CA VAL A 170 6.94 -12.72 -1.43
C VAL A 170 5.55 -12.23 -1.83
N ILE A 171 4.87 -13.00 -2.67
CA ILE A 171 3.50 -12.72 -3.12
C ILE A 171 2.59 -13.79 -2.52
N GLN A 172 1.53 -13.35 -1.83
CA GLN A 172 0.54 -14.26 -1.26
C GLN A 172 -0.50 -14.59 -2.32
N PRO A 173 -0.83 -15.88 -2.54
CA PRO A 173 -1.95 -16.26 -3.39
C PRO A 173 -3.23 -15.64 -2.83
N LYS A 174 -4.06 -15.06 -3.70
CA LYS A 174 -5.41 -14.68 -3.31
C LYS A 174 -6.16 -15.95 -2.90
N LYS A 175 -6.72 -15.99 -1.70
CA LYS A 175 -7.72 -16.99 -1.36
C LYS A 175 -8.96 -16.66 -2.18
N ASP A 176 -9.29 -17.53 -3.12
CA ASP A 176 -10.60 -17.49 -3.75
C ASP A 176 -11.61 -17.94 -2.69
N ASP A 177 -12.39 -17.02 -2.15
CA ASP A 177 -13.48 -17.29 -1.18
C ASP A 177 -14.67 -18.02 -1.85
N ASN A 178 -14.45 -18.74 -2.93
CA ASN A 178 -15.47 -19.48 -3.68
C ASN A 178 -15.24 -20.99 -3.65
N ALA A 179 -14.80 -21.54 -2.50
CA ALA A 179 -14.92 -22.97 -2.25
C ALA A 179 -16.33 -23.26 -1.75
N THR A 180 -17.27 -23.34 -2.68
CA THR A 180 -18.61 -23.95 -2.47
C THR A 180 -18.37 -25.33 -1.89
N GLU A 181 -18.88 -25.56 -0.68
CA GLU A 181 -18.98 -26.87 -0.06
C GLU A 181 -19.75 -27.81 -0.99
N SER A 182 -19.04 -28.60 -1.74
CA SER A 182 -19.60 -29.80 -2.39
C SER A 182 -19.67 -30.87 -1.33
N SER A 183 -20.80 -30.91 -0.61
CA SER A 183 -21.21 -32.04 0.21
C SER A 183 -21.44 -33.25 -0.70
N GLY A 184 -20.40 -34.03 -0.87
CA GLY A 184 -20.46 -35.35 -1.51
C GLY A 184 -20.98 -36.40 -0.54
N ASN A 185 -22.26 -36.69 -0.65
CA ASN A 185 -22.95 -37.79 -0.02
C ASN A 185 -22.33 -39.09 -0.53
N ASN A 186 -21.52 -39.79 0.26
CA ASN A 186 -21.10 -41.16 -0.04
C ASN A 186 -21.94 -42.12 0.78
N THR A 187 -22.92 -42.67 0.10
CA THR A 187 -23.67 -43.87 0.45
C THR A 187 -22.74 -45.06 0.55
N GLU A 188 -22.70 -45.68 1.72
CA GLU A 188 -22.14 -47.04 1.90
C GLU A 188 -22.88 -48.07 1.00
N PRO A 189 -22.19 -49.11 0.58
CA PRO A 189 -22.82 -50.40 0.43
C PRO A 189 -22.30 -51.43 1.45
N SER A 190 -23.22 -51.86 2.24
CA SER A 190 -23.21 -53.13 3.04
C SER A 190 -22.96 -54.34 2.18
N GLY A 191 -22.26 -55.32 2.71
CA GLY A 191 -22.12 -56.68 2.13
C GLY A 191 -20.98 -57.44 2.82
N ASN A 192 -21.23 -58.02 3.90
CA ASN A 192 -21.60 -59.40 4.26
C ASN A 192 -20.57 -60.50 3.92
N SER A 193 -20.14 -61.17 5.00
CA SER A 193 -19.82 -62.63 5.14
C SER A 193 -18.57 -63.16 4.44
N THR A 194 -17.69 -63.90 5.04
CA THR A 194 -17.85 -65.20 5.71
C THR A 194 -16.47 -65.72 6.14
N GLU A 195 -16.43 -66.30 7.31
CA GLU A 195 -15.59 -67.37 7.85
C GLU A 195 -14.57 -68.04 6.94
N GLN A 196 -13.37 -68.31 7.40
CA GLN A 196 -12.95 -69.65 7.89
C GLN A 196 -11.46 -69.72 8.22
N SER A 197 -11.18 -70.01 9.45
CA SER A 197 -10.42 -71.12 10.04
C SER A 197 -9.19 -71.71 9.32
N GLY A 198 -8.15 -71.94 10.12
CA GLY A 198 -7.10 -72.94 9.87
C GLY A 198 -5.72 -72.44 10.29
N SER A 199 -5.30 -72.61 11.51
CA SER A 199 -4.60 -73.76 12.11
C SER A 199 -3.21 -74.05 11.53
N SER A 200 -2.24 -74.01 12.43
CA SER A 200 -1.03 -74.84 12.53
C SER A 200 0.19 -74.48 11.65
N GLN A 201 1.23 -74.20 12.15
CA GLN A 201 2.36 -74.70 12.96
C GLN A 201 3.39 -73.64 13.20
#